data_59a9a315763b15bf1e0bd9a22847d545
#
_entry.id   59a9a315763b15bf1e0bd9a22847d545
#
_cell.length_a   1.000
_cell.length_b   1.000
_cell.length_c   1.000
_cell.angle_alpha   90.00
_cell.angle_beta   90.00
_cell.angle_gamma   90.00
#
_symmetry.space_group_name_H-M   'P 1'
#
loop_
_entity.id
_entity.type
_entity.pdbx_description
1 polymer ?
#
loop_
_entity_poly.entity_id
_entity_poly.type
_entity_poly.pdbx_seq_one_letter_code
_entity_poly.pdbx_strand_id
1 'polypeptide(L)'
;MKKSLLSLLCLMAALSGQAQTELSGKSLLGGLRARHIGPATMSGRIADIEVVNRKPTIIYVGSASGGVWKSVSAGASFRPIFDDYTMSIGKVTLDQNHPDTVWVGTGEPWVRNSTSVGTGVYKSVNGGTSWEFVGLKDSERISDILINPKEPNTVYVGVQGHLWNANTERGVYKTTDGGKTWNRILFIDENTGCADMEMDPKNPDILYAAMWSHRRYPDFFDSGFTGTSGLFKSTDGGKTWNKIHNGLPTTTLGRIGIAAAPSNGNILYASVESKDIKGMYRSTDAGANWKLVNTDFNNGVRPFYFSRITVDPKHDSILVKCAFTPIISTDGGKKFRPIQSVHSDVHAAWIDPNNTNHILLGTDGGVDESLDQGCTFKIRT
;
A
#
# COMPACT_ATOMS: atom_id res chain seq x y z
N MET A 1 7.13 -59.02 -36.22
CA MET A 1 7.10 -57.56 -36.22
C MET A 1 6.06 -56.94 -35.24
N LYS A 2 4.82 -57.42 -35.13
CA LYS A 2 3.81 -56.85 -34.21
C LYS A 2 4.13 -56.99 -32.70
N LYS A 3 4.80 -58.09 -32.26
CA LYS A 3 5.15 -58.30 -30.85
C LYS A 3 6.31 -57.41 -30.38
N SER A 4 7.25 -57.07 -31.25
CA SER A 4 8.38 -56.17 -30.90
C SER A 4 7.96 -54.70 -30.77
N LEU A 5 6.90 -54.29 -31.51
CA LEU A 5 6.38 -52.93 -31.44
C LEU A 5 5.62 -52.69 -30.11
N LEU A 6 4.90 -53.72 -29.64
CA LEU A 6 4.16 -53.64 -28.39
C LEU A 6 5.10 -53.54 -27.18
N SER A 7 6.22 -54.27 -27.19
CA SER A 7 7.24 -54.23 -26.15
C SER A 7 7.97 -52.89 -26.10
N LEU A 8 8.18 -52.25 -27.25
CA LEU A 8 8.81 -50.94 -27.33
C LEU A 8 7.86 -49.82 -26.83
N LEU A 9 6.54 -49.93 -27.12
CA LEU A 9 5.54 -49.01 -26.61
C LEU A 9 5.38 -49.11 -25.06
N CYS A 10 5.40 -50.35 -24.52
CA CYS A 10 5.36 -50.53 -23.07
C CYS A 10 6.62 -50.01 -22.37
N LEU A 11 7.79 -50.09 -23.00
CA LEU A 11 9.03 -49.53 -22.44
C LEU A 11 9.06 -48.02 -22.49
N MET A 12 8.50 -47.37 -23.52
CA MET A 12 8.36 -45.90 -23.59
C MET A 12 7.30 -45.39 -22.65
N ALA A 13 6.21 -46.12 -22.40
CA ALA A 13 5.21 -45.76 -21.37
C ALA A 13 5.75 -45.91 -19.93
N ALA A 14 6.70 -46.82 -19.71
CA ALA A 14 7.34 -46.96 -18.39
C ALA A 14 8.40 -45.86 -18.13
N LEU A 15 8.97 -45.25 -19.16
CA LEU A 15 9.94 -44.15 -19.05
C LEU A 15 9.27 -42.76 -18.88
N SER A 16 8.00 -42.64 -19.24
CA SER A 16 7.23 -41.39 -19.04
C SER A 16 6.58 -41.28 -17.66
N GLY A 17 6.72 -42.28 -16.79
CA GLY A 17 6.18 -42.33 -15.43
C GLY A 17 7.17 -41.94 -14.34
N GLN A 18 8.25 -41.22 -14.62
CA GLN A 18 9.04 -40.57 -13.60
C GLN A 18 8.21 -39.35 -13.12
N ALA A 19 7.39 -39.62 -12.11
CA ALA A 19 6.81 -38.54 -11.33
C ALA A 19 7.95 -37.57 -10.97
N GLN A 20 7.87 -36.32 -11.40
CA GLN A 20 8.71 -35.26 -10.86
C GLN A 20 8.40 -35.27 -9.36
N THR A 21 9.28 -35.87 -8.58
CA THR A 21 9.26 -35.71 -7.13
C THR A 21 9.45 -34.22 -6.91
N GLU A 22 8.42 -33.51 -6.49
CA GLU A 22 8.60 -32.14 -5.99
C GLU A 22 9.67 -32.23 -4.91
N LEU A 23 10.83 -31.68 -5.21
CA LEU A 23 11.92 -31.56 -4.25
C LEU A 23 11.46 -30.52 -3.23
N SER A 24 10.70 -30.95 -2.21
CA SER A 24 10.38 -30.11 -1.08
C SER A 24 11.67 -29.77 -0.34
N GLY A 25 11.73 -28.59 0.27
CA GLY A 25 12.91 -28.18 1.05
C GLY A 25 13.37 -29.24 2.06
N LYS A 26 12.45 -30.06 2.60
CA LYS A 26 12.74 -31.22 3.46
C LYS A 26 13.50 -32.34 2.76
N SER A 27 13.17 -32.66 1.50
CA SER A 27 13.82 -33.75 0.75
C SER A 27 15.21 -33.33 0.23
N LEU A 28 15.40 -32.04 -0.06
CA LEU A 28 16.68 -31.49 -0.55
C LEU A 28 17.69 -31.23 0.56
N LEU A 29 17.22 -30.73 1.71
CA LEU A 29 18.07 -30.28 2.80
C LEU A 29 18.10 -31.24 4.01
N GLY A 30 17.38 -32.35 3.93
CA GLY A 30 17.29 -33.33 5.02
C GLY A 30 16.69 -32.72 6.28
N GLY A 31 17.41 -32.82 7.38
CA GLY A 31 17.05 -32.24 8.67
C GLY A 31 17.54 -30.81 8.90
N LEU A 32 18.19 -30.18 7.90
CA LEU A 32 18.70 -28.82 8.05
C LEU A 32 17.55 -27.84 8.13
N ARG A 33 17.54 -27.03 9.18
CA ARG A 33 16.61 -25.91 9.34
C ARG A 33 17.33 -24.61 9.12
N ALA A 34 16.78 -23.73 8.29
CA ALA A 34 17.24 -22.36 8.25
C ALA A 34 17.08 -21.73 9.64
N ARG A 35 18.13 -21.13 10.16
CA ARG A 35 18.10 -20.33 11.38
C ARG A 35 18.07 -18.88 10.99
N HIS A 36 17.07 -18.15 11.45
CA HIS A 36 17.03 -16.71 11.33
C HIS A 36 18.16 -16.11 12.18
N ILE A 37 19.12 -15.44 11.57
CA ILE A 37 20.30 -14.85 12.22
C ILE A 37 20.31 -13.33 12.20
N GLY A 38 19.26 -12.70 11.79
CA GLY A 38 19.08 -11.26 11.69
C GLY A 38 18.02 -10.89 10.66
N PRO A 39 17.76 -9.61 10.41
CA PRO A 39 18.54 -8.49 11.00
C PRO A 39 18.31 -8.34 12.50
N ALA A 40 19.33 -7.85 13.19
CA ALA A 40 19.23 -7.51 14.61
C ALA A 40 18.41 -6.24 14.82
N THR A 41 18.30 -5.42 13.80
CA THR A 41 17.54 -4.19 13.74
C THR A 41 16.63 -4.18 12.51
N MET A 42 15.49 -3.48 12.59
CA MET A 42 14.64 -3.22 11.44
C MET A 42 15.40 -2.33 10.45
N SER A 43 15.53 -2.78 9.22
CA SER A 43 16.24 -2.05 8.17
C SER A 43 15.62 -2.29 6.80
N GLY A 44 15.97 -1.43 5.83
CA GLY A 44 15.47 -1.47 4.47
C GLY A 44 14.19 -0.65 4.29
N ARG A 45 13.69 -0.63 3.05
CA ARG A 45 12.57 0.21 2.65
C ARG A 45 11.29 -0.07 3.43
N ILE A 46 10.79 0.94 4.11
CA ILE A 46 9.52 0.90 4.83
C ILE A 46 8.40 1.25 3.85
N ALA A 47 7.52 0.30 3.60
CA ALA A 47 6.37 0.46 2.70
C ALA A 47 5.19 1.14 3.42
N ASP A 48 5.00 0.86 4.70
CA ASP A 48 3.92 1.42 5.50
C ASP A 48 4.24 1.47 7.00
N ILE A 49 3.61 2.43 7.70
CA ILE A 49 3.67 2.59 9.16
C ILE A 49 2.26 2.77 9.68
N GLU A 50 1.93 2.01 10.72
CA GLU A 50 0.66 2.14 11.43
C GLU A 50 0.90 2.15 12.94
N VAL A 51 0.20 3.03 13.65
CA VAL A 51 0.41 3.25 15.08
C VAL A 51 -0.93 3.15 15.82
N VAL A 52 -0.92 2.58 17.01
CA VAL A 52 -2.09 2.57 17.87
C VAL A 52 -2.30 3.97 18.45
N ASN A 53 -3.27 4.71 17.92
CA ASN A 53 -3.48 6.14 18.24
C ASN A 53 -3.67 6.42 19.73
N ARG A 54 -4.33 5.52 20.49
CA ARG A 54 -4.53 5.66 21.94
C ARG A 54 -3.27 5.28 22.75
N LYS A 55 -2.32 4.59 22.11
CA LYS A 55 -1.07 4.13 22.75
C LYS A 55 0.08 4.19 21.74
N PRO A 56 0.60 5.37 21.40
CA PRO A 56 1.58 5.54 20.33
C PRO A 56 2.95 4.90 20.61
N THR A 57 3.09 4.21 21.75
CA THR A 57 4.21 3.32 22.02
C THR A 57 4.15 2.01 21.21
N ILE A 58 2.96 1.67 20.66
CA ILE A 58 2.77 0.48 19.81
C ILE A 58 2.77 0.92 18.36
N ILE A 59 3.80 0.51 17.63
CA ILE A 59 4.04 0.85 16.23
C ILE A 59 4.17 -0.46 15.44
N TYR A 60 3.51 -0.53 14.30
CA TYR A 60 3.68 -1.58 13.31
C TYR A 60 4.31 -0.98 12.07
N VAL A 61 5.26 -1.72 11.51
CA VAL A 61 6.01 -1.30 10.32
C VAL A 61 5.98 -2.42 9.30
N GLY A 62 5.48 -2.11 8.10
CA GLY A 62 5.53 -3.00 6.95
C GLY A 62 6.75 -2.69 6.11
N SER A 63 7.67 -3.66 5.98
CA SER A 63 8.83 -3.54 5.11
C SER A 63 8.53 -4.11 3.73
N ALA A 64 9.03 -3.48 2.68
CA ALA A 64 8.84 -3.92 1.29
C ALA A 64 9.37 -5.34 1.01
N SER A 65 10.34 -5.80 1.80
CA SER A 65 10.95 -7.14 1.66
C SER A 65 11.48 -7.71 2.98
N GLY A 66 10.97 -7.23 4.11
CA GLY A 66 11.40 -7.65 5.46
C GLY A 66 10.25 -8.03 6.40
N GLY A 67 9.03 -8.26 5.86
CA GLY A 67 7.88 -8.64 6.66
C GLY A 67 7.32 -7.49 7.51
N VAL A 68 6.60 -7.85 8.56
CA VAL A 68 5.99 -6.90 9.50
C VAL A 68 6.76 -6.90 10.82
N TRP A 69 7.05 -5.71 11.31
CA TRP A 69 7.75 -5.47 12.55
C TRP A 69 6.86 -4.72 13.54
N LYS A 70 7.00 -5.04 14.83
CA LYS A 70 6.24 -4.41 15.91
C LYS A 70 7.16 -3.86 16.97
N SER A 71 6.94 -2.59 17.34
CA SER A 71 7.46 -1.99 18.57
C SER A 71 6.36 -1.89 19.61
N VAL A 72 6.73 -2.00 20.89
CA VAL A 72 5.89 -1.69 22.05
C VAL A 72 6.54 -0.63 22.95
N SER A 73 7.64 -0.07 22.48
CA SER A 73 8.53 0.85 23.20
C SER A 73 8.72 2.18 22.46
N ALA A 74 7.71 2.66 21.73
CA ALA A 74 7.77 3.89 20.94
C ALA A 74 8.95 3.90 19.93
N GLY A 75 9.23 2.75 19.29
CA GLY A 75 10.30 2.65 18.31
C GLY A 75 11.69 2.47 18.89
N ALA A 76 11.85 2.33 20.22
CA ALA A 76 13.17 2.05 20.81
C ALA A 76 13.68 0.63 20.49
N SER A 77 12.79 -0.29 20.18
CA SER A 77 13.12 -1.62 19.67
C SER A 77 11.96 -2.16 18.84
N PHE A 78 12.31 -2.97 17.84
CA PHE A 78 11.34 -3.66 16.99
C PHE A 78 11.60 -5.16 17.02
N ARG A 79 10.54 -5.95 16.87
CA ARG A 79 10.62 -7.40 16.70
C ARG A 79 9.83 -7.82 15.46
N PRO A 80 10.32 -8.80 14.69
CA PRO A 80 9.54 -9.34 13.58
C PRO A 80 8.35 -10.14 14.12
N ILE A 81 7.23 -10.06 13.42
CA ILE A 81 5.98 -10.74 13.80
C ILE A 81 5.30 -11.44 12.61
N PHE A 82 5.97 -11.53 11.45
CA PHE A 82 5.40 -12.06 10.21
C PHE A 82 6.36 -12.98 9.43
N ASP A 83 7.38 -13.53 10.08
CA ASP A 83 8.49 -14.26 9.45
C ASP A 83 8.10 -15.58 8.78
N ASP A 84 6.98 -16.19 9.20
CA ASP A 84 6.48 -17.45 8.63
C ASP A 84 5.68 -17.23 7.33
N TYR A 85 5.53 -15.98 6.87
CA TYR A 85 4.69 -15.59 5.75
C TYR A 85 5.52 -14.86 4.66
N THR A 86 4.83 -14.30 3.65
CA THR A 86 5.53 -13.53 2.61
C THR A 86 6.17 -12.26 3.17
N MET A 87 7.40 -11.99 2.77
CA MET A 87 8.19 -10.86 3.27
C MET A 87 7.83 -9.52 2.64
N SER A 88 7.11 -9.52 1.51
CA SER A 88 6.75 -8.30 0.80
C SER A 88 5.45 -7.72 1.35
N ILE A 89 5.53 -6.54 1.97
CA ILE A 89 4.38 -5.88 2.58
C ILE A 89 4.02 -4.65 1.75
N GLY A 90 2.72 -4.47 1.51
CA GLY A 90 2.15 -3.30 0.86
C GLY A 90 1.49 -2.36 1.85
N LYS A 91 0.67 -2.92 2.74
CA LYS A 91 -0.11 -2.15 3.72
C LYS A 91 -0.23 -2.88 5.05
N VAL A 92 -0.17 -2.12 6.13
CA VAL A 92 -0.53 -2.55 7.48
C VAL A 92 -1.64 -1.63 7.97
N THR A 93 -2.73 -2.18 8.51
CA THR A 93 -3.85 -1.38 9.01
C THR A 93 -4.39 -1.96 10.32
N LEU A 94 -4.69 -1.09 11.27
CA LEU A 94 -5.26 -1.45 12.57
C LEU A 94 -6.74 -1.09 12.66
N ASP A 95 -7.51 -1.95 13.30
CA ASP A 95 -8.76 -1.48 13.90
C ASP A 95 -8.44 -0.64 15.13
N GLN A 96 -8.53 0.68 15.01
CA GLN A 96 -8.17 1.61 16.09
C GLN A 96 -9.07 1.49 17.33
N ASN A 97 -10.24 0.86 17.20
CA ASN A 97 -11.12 0.54 18.34
C ASN A 97 -10.70 -0.77 19.02
N HIS A 98 -10.14 -1.71 18.26
CA HIS A 98 -9.65 -3.02 18.72
C HIS A 98 -8.23 -3.26 18.19
N PRO A 99 -7.20 -2.60 18.74
CA PRO A 99 -5.86 -2.51 18.15
C PRO A 99 -5.09 -3.85 18.12
N ASP A 100 -5.62 -4.91 18.71
CA ASP A 100 -5.13 -6.27 18.51
C ASP A 100 -5.60 -6.88 17.19
N THR A 101 -6.59 -6.26 16.51
CA THR A 101 -6.99 -6.62 15.16
C THR A 101 -6.13 -5.86 14.16
N VAL A 102 -5.26 -6.59 13.49
CA VAL A 102 -4.29 -6.09 12.52
C VAL A 102 -4.54 -6.76 11.17
N TRP A 103 -4.56 -5.96 10.12
CA TRP A 103 -4.66 -6.44 8.75
C TRP A 103 -3.36 -6.15 8.01
N VAL A 104 -2.92 -7.09 7.18
CA VAL A 104 -1.73 -6.96 6.36
C VAL A 104 -2.07 -7.29 4.92
N GLY A 105 -1.89 -6.32 4.05
CA GLY A 105 -1.88 -6.47 2.61
C GLY A 105 -0.46 -6.71 2.12
N THR A 106 -0.25 -7.80 1.42
CA THR A 106 1.09 -8.20 0.96
C THR A 106 1.37 -7.75 -0.46
N GLY A 107 2.66 -7.66 -0.81
CA GLY A 107 3.14 -7.20 -2.11
C GLY A 107 3.29 -5.68 -2.19
N GLU A 108 4.50 -5.22 -2.42
CA GLU A 108 4.85 -3.81 -2.44
C GLU A 108 4.18 -3.05 -3.60
N PRO A 109 3.34 -2.01 -3.32
CA PRO A 109 2.67 -1.21 -4.34
C PRO A 109 3.53 -0.05 -4.85
N TRP A 110 4.68 0.24 -4.22
CA TRP A 110 5.61 1.28 -4.65
C TRP A 110 6.47 0.75 -5.79
N VAL A 111 5.98 0.96 -7.01
CA VAL A 111 6.51 0.31 -8.21
C VAL A 111 7.84 0.92 -8.64
N ARG A 112 8.80 0.04 -8.94
CA ARG A 112 10.09 0.37 -9.55
C ARG A 112 10.48 -0.71 -10.57
N ASN A 113 11.76 -0.90 -10.84
CA ASN A 113 12.23 -1.89 -11.84
C ASN A 113 11.80 -3.32 -11.52
N SER A 114 11.78 -3.68 -10.23
CA SER A 114 11.22 -4.94 -9.74
C SER A 114 10.72 -4.73 -8.32
N THR A 115 9.63 -5.38 -7.97
CA THR A 115 9.08 -5.45 -6.61
C THR A 115 8.67 -6.87 -6.33
N SER A 116 8.88 -7.32 -5.10
CA SER A 116 8.45 -8.66 -4.69
C SER A 116 6.94 -8.76 -4.67
N VAL A 117 6.43 -9.91 -5.08
CA VAL A 117 5.00 -10.19 -5.07
C VAL A 117 4.51 -10.56 -3.67
N GLY A 118 3.25 -10.25 -3.41
CA GLY A 118 2.52 -10.69 -2.24
C GLY A 118 1.70 -11.95 -2.52
N THR A 119 1.02 -12.40 -1.49
CA THR A 119 0.18 -13.60 -1.50
C THR A 119 -1.23 -13.33 -0.96
N GLY A 120 -1.69 -12.07 -1.03
CA GLY A 120 -3.01 -11.65 -0.60
C GLY A 120 -3.04 -10.96 0.76
N VAL A 121 -4.13 -11.13 1.48
CA VAL A 121 -4.44 -10.43 2.72
C VAL A 121 -4.39 -11.39 3.91
N TYR A 122 -3.79 -10.92 5.00
CA TYR A 122 -3.70 -11.62 6.27
C TYR A 122 -4.31 -10.78 7.39
N LYS A 123 -4.86 -11.47 8.40
CA LYS A 123 -5.48 -10.86 9.58
C LYS A 123 -4.95 -11.49 10.85
N SER A 124 -4.66 -10.68 11.85
CA SER A 124 -4.41 -11.09 13.23
C SER A 124 -5.50 -10.51 14.12
N VAL A 125 -5.88 -11.22 15.17
CA VAL A 125 -6.79 -10.74 16.23
C VAL A 125 -6.12 -10.72 17.61
N ASN A 126 -4.80 -10.91 17.64
CA ASN A 126 -3.99 -10.98 18.86
C ASN A 126 -2.70 -10.15 18.75
N GLY A 127 -2.77 -9.04 18.02
CA GLY A 127 -1.68 -8.07 17.91
C GLY A 127 -0.46 -8.59 17.17
N GLY A 128 -0.66 -9.52 16.22
CA GLY A 128 0.41 -10.09 15.40
C GLY A 128 1.09 -11.31 16.00
N THR A 129 0.52 -11.92 17.04
CA THR A 129 1.06 -13.16 17.60
C THR A 129 0.80 -14.37 16.69
N SER A 130 -0.33 -14.37 15.99
CA SER A 130 -0.65 -15.33 14.93
C SER A 130 -1.45 -14.65 13.84
N TRP A 131 -1.43 -15.23 12.64
CA TRP A 131 -2.03 -14.66 11.44
C TRP A 131 -2.87 -15.70 10.71
N GLU A 132 -3.98 -15.26 10.17
CA GLU A 132 -4.87 -16.01 9.30
C GLU A 132 -4.79 -15.43 7.89
N PHE A 133 -4.65 -16.29 6.87
CA PHE A 133 -4.82 -15.90 5.49
C PHE A 133 -6.31 -15.74 5.20
N VAL A 134 -6.73 -14.56 4.75
CA VAL A 134 -8.14 -14.21 4.55
C VAL A 134 -8.51 -13.94 3.09
N GLY A 135 -7.63 -14.28 2.13
CA GLY A 135 -7.99 -14.28 0.70
C GLY A 135 -7.18 -13.35 -0.18
N LEU A 136 -7.68 -13.14 -1.41
CA LEU A 136 -7.06 -12.33 -2.46
C LEU A 136 -5.65 -12.79 -2.85
N LYS A 137 -5.42 -14.12 -2.91
CA LYS A 137 -4.11 -14.75 -3.11
C LYS A 137 -3.37 -14.22 -4.34
N ASP A 138 -4.07 -14.09 -5.46
CA ASP A 138 -3.48 -13.77 -6.75
C ASP A 138 -3.45 -12.27 -7.06
N SER A 139 -3.67 -11.43 -6.04
CA SER A 139 -3.63 -9.97 -6.14
C SER A 139 -2.23 -9.41 -6.43
N GLU A 140 -1.17 -10.12 -6.10
CA GLU A 140 0.25 -9.74 -6.11
C GLU A 140 0.60 -8.49 -5.30
N ARG A 141 -0.25 -7.43 -5.33
CA ARG A 141 0.02 -6.15 -4.66
C ARG A 141 -1.23 -5.55 -4.08
N ILE A 142 -1.23 -5.41 -2.78
CA ILE A 142 -2.26 -4.69 -2.03
C ILE A 142 -1.75 -3.28 -1.76
N SER A 143 -2.42 -2.29 -2.31
CA SER A 143 -2.04 -0.88 -2.15
C SER A 143 -2.61 -0.26 -0.88
N ASP A 144 -3.80 -0.68 -0.49
CA ASP A 144 -4.46 -0.12 0.68
C ASP A 144 -5.47 -1.07 1.32
N ILE A 145 -5.75 -0.84 2.61
CA ILE A 145 -6.79 -1.52 3.40
C ILE A 145 -7.48 -0.46 4.26
N LEU A 146 -8.81 -0.33 4.12
CA LEU A 146 -9.62 0.58 4.91
C LEU A 146 -10.62 -0.22 5.74
N ILE A 147 -10.62 -0.02 7.06
CA ILE A 147 -11.56 -0.65 7.99
C ILE A 147 -12.67 0.36 8.29
N ASN A 148 -13.93 -0.05 8.13
CA ASN A 148 -15.06 0.79 8.54
C ASN A 148 -15.07 0.91 10.08
N PRO A 149 -14.88 2.10 10.66
CA PRO A 149 -14.77 2.25 12.12
C PRO A 149 -16.09 2.00 12.87
N LYS A 150 -17.22 2.02 12.15
CA LYS A 150 -18.55 1.72 12.72
C LYS A 150 -18.90 0.24 12.61
N GLU A 151 -18.34 -0.44 11.62
CA GLU A 151 -18.60 -1.85 11.31
C GLU A 151 -17.27 -2.55 10.98
N PRO A 152 -16.46 -2.95 11.98
CA PRO A 152 -15.08 -3.41 11.75
C PRO A 152 -14.96 -4.72 10.93
N ASN A 153 -16.04 -5.45 10.73
CA ASN A 153 -16.10 -6.58 9.81
C ASN A 153 -16.26 -6.12 8.34
N THR A 154 -16.59 -4.86 8.11
CA THR A 154 -16.62 -4.24 6.78
C THR A 154 -15.25 -3.64 6.48
N VAL A 155 -14.54 -4.24 5.53
CA VAL A 155 -13.19 -3.84 5.12
C VAL A 155 -13.11 -3.71 3.61
N TYR A 156 -12.41 -2.69 3.16
CA TYR A 156 -12.14 -2.45 1.75
C TYR A 156 -10.66 -2.67 1.46
N VAL A 157 -10.36 -3.28 0.33
CA VAL A 157 -8.98 -3.60 -0.09
C VAL A 157 -8.76 -3.11 -1.51
N GLY A 158 -7.73 -2.27 -1.67
CA GLY A 158 -7.23 -1.83 -2.97
C GLY A 158 -6.22 -2.82 -3.53
N VAL A 159 -6.55 -3.42 -4.68
CA VAL A 159 -5.67 -4.33 -5.40
C VAL A 159 -5.09 -3.62 -6.61
N GLN A 160 -3.78 -3.36 -6.54
CA GLN A 160 -3.03 -2.78 -7.65
C GLN A 160 -2.79 -3.81 -8.77
N GLY A 161 -2.58 -5.07 -8.41
CA GLY A 161 -2.43 -6.18 -9.33
C GLY A 161 -0.99 -6.41 -9.80
N HIS A 162 -0.87 -7.16 -10.88
CA HIS A 162 0.40 -7.58 -11.44
C HIS A 162 1.20 -6.40 -12.02
N LEU A 163 2.54 -6.49 -11.92
CA LEU A 163 3.42 -5.45 -12.46
C LEU A 163 3.71 -5.65 -13.96
N TRP A 164 3.86 -6.89 -14.38
CA TRP A 164 4.41 -7.24 -15.70
C TRP A 164 3.36 -7.63 -16.74
N ASN A 165 2.14 -7.93 -16.31
CA ASN A 165 1.06 -8.40 -17.19
C ASN A 165 -0.30 -7.92 -16.69
N ALA A 166 -1.30 -8.06 -17.55
CA ALA A 166 -2.70 -7.87 -17.18
C ALA A 166 -3.14 -8.98 -16.21
N ASN A 167 -4.10 -8.68 -15.33
CA ASN A 167 -4.72 -9.67 -14.46
C ASN A 167 -6.13 -9.25 -14.04
N THR A 168 -6.98 -10.22 -13.80
CA THR A 168 -8.39 -10.03 -13.46
C THR A 168 -8.63 -9.63 -12.01
N GLU A 169 -7.63 -9.78 -11.12
CA GLU A 169 -7.75 -9.52 -9.68
C GLU A 169 -7.59 -8.04 -9.30
N ARG A 170 -7.36 -7.17 -10.29
CA ARG A 170 -7.27 -5.70 -10.06
C ARG A 170 -8.60 -5.11 -9.59
N GLY A 171 -8.54 -4.02 -8.85
CA GLY A 171 -9.71 -3.24 -8.47
C GLY A 171 -9.85 -3.01 -6.98
N VAL A 172 -11.07 -2.73 -6.54
CA VAL A 172 -11.42 -2.58 -5.12
C VAL A 172 -12.30 -3.73 -4.69
N TYR A 173 -11.96 -4.34 -3.58
CA TYR A 173 -12.70 -5.44 -2.96
C TYR A 173 -13.29 -5.01 -1.64
N LYS A 174 -14.43 -5.61 -1.28
CA LYS A 174 -15.12 -5.40 -0.01
C LYS A 174 -15.46 -6.73 0.64
N THR A 175 -15.22 -6.84 1.92
CA THR A 175 -15.82 -7.85 2.80
C THR A 175 -16.80 -7.18 3.76
N THR A 176 -17.78 -7.91 4.26
CA THR A 176 -18.69 -7.52 5.34
C THR A 176 -18.72 -8.56 6.47
N ASP A 177 -17.88 -9.58 6.38
CA ASP A 177 -17.83 -10.71 7.29
C ASP A 177 -16.42 -10.92 7.89
N GLY A 178 -15.60 -9.86 7.86
CA GLY A 178 -14.26 -9.88 8.45
C GLY A 178 -13.23 -10.66 7.64
N GLY A 179 -13.41 -10.76 6.32
CA GLY A 179 -12.47 -11.37 5.39
C GLY A 179 -12.77 -12.81 4.99
N LYS A 180 -13.93 -13.36 5.42
CA LYS A 180 -14.33 -14.73 5.02
C LYS A 180 -14.76 -14.79 3.56
N THR A 181 -15.43 -13.73 3.06
CA THR A 181 -15.81 -13.59 1.66
C THR A 181 -15.46 -12.20 1.14
N TRP A 182 -15.15 -12.12 -0.16
CA TRP A 182 -14.77 -10.91 -0.83
C TRP A 182 -15.62 -10.67 -2.08
N ASN A 183 -16.13 -9.45 -2.22
CA ASN A 183 -16.84 -9.00 -3.41
C ASN A 183 -16.02 -7.89 -4.08
N ARG A 184 -15.74 -8.01 -5.38
CA ARG A 184 -15.13 -6.93 -6.14
C ARG A 184 -16.17 -5.87 -6.45
N ILE A 185 -15.98 -4.65 -5.91
CA ILE A 185 -16.95 -3.55 -5.97
C ILE A 185 -16.57 -2.45 -6.95
N LEU A 186 -15.30 -2.41 -7.40
CA LEU A 186 -14.85 -1.54 -8.49
C LEU A 186 -13.85 -2.29 -9.35
N PHE A 187 -14.15 -2.41 -10.62
CA PHE A 187 -13.27 -2.97 -11.64
C PHE A 187 -13.39 -2.13 -12.90
N ILE A 188 -12.27 -1.76 -13.49
CA ILE A 188 -12.24 -0.98 -14.73
C ILE A 188 -11.89 -1.91 -15.89
N ASP A 189 -10.68 -2.47 -15.86
CA ASP A 189 -10.17 -3.45 -16.81
C ASP A 189 -8.97 -4.22 -16.20
N GLU A 190 -8.44 -5.18 -16.94
CA GLU A 190 -7.34 -6.04 -16.50
C GLU A 190 -5.98 -5.32 -16.40
N ASN A 191 -5.87 -4.06 -16.82
CA ASN A 191 -4.66 -3.25 -16.77
C ASN A 191 -4.74 -2.16 -15.70
N THR A 192 -5.94 -1.89 -15.15
CA THR A 192 -6.21 -0.78 -14.24
C THR A 192 -6.52 -1.29 -12.84
N GLY A 193 -5.59 -1.10 -11.91
CA GLY A 193 -5.73 -1.48 -10.51
C GLY A 193 -5.94 -0.29 -9.58
N CYS A 194 -6.22 -0.56 -8.33
CA CYS A 194 -6.33 0.46 -7.29
C CYS A 194 -4.93 0.80 -6.75
N ALA A 195 -4.52 2.05 -6.85
CA ALA A 195 -3.21 2.53 -6.41
C ALA A 195 -3.25 3.17 -5.02
N ASP A 196 -4.41 3.72 -4.63
CA ASP A 196 -4.61 4.39 -3.35
C ASP A 196 -6.10 4.51 -3.05
N MET A 197 -6.48 4.54 -1.77
CA MET A 197 -7.88 4.70 -1.34
C MET A 197 -7.98 5.57 -0.11
N GLU A 198 -9.13 6.26 0.00
CA GLU A 198 -9.48 7.03 1.19
C GLU A 198 -10.94 6.82 1.58
N MET A 199 -11.20 6.89 2.88
CA MET A 199 -12.54 6.91 3.46
C MET A 199 -12.78 8.27 4.10
N ASP A 200 -13.97 8.83 3.90
CA ASP A 200 -14.33 10.07 4.60
C ASP A 200 -14.28 9.84 6.13
N PRO A 201 -13.57 10.67 6.87
CA PRO A 201 -13.34 10.47 8.31
C PRO A 201 -14.61 10.55 9.16
N LYS A 202 -15.69 11.13 8.63
CA LYS A 202 -16.98 11.31 9.33
C LYS A 202 -18.08 10.38 8.81
N ASN A 203 -17.99 10.00 7.54
CA ASN A 203 -18.98 9.15 6.89
C ASN A 203 -18.31 7.98 6.13
N PRO A 204 -18.21 6.78 6.70
CA PRO A 204 -17.54 5.63 6.10
C PRO A 204 -18.23 5.09 4.83
N ASP A 205 -19.43 5.58 4.49
CA ASP A 205 -20.07 5.26 3.21
C ASP A 205 -19.51 6.08 2.04
N ILE A 206 -18.74 7.14 2.34
CA ILE A 206 -18.03 7.91 1.31
C ILE A 206 -16.62 7.38 1.16
N LEU A 207 -16.32 6.89 -0.04
CA LEU A 207 -15.04 6.29 -0.39
C LEU A 207 -14.47 6.96 -1.64
N TYR A 208 -13.17 7.02 -1.69
CA TYR A 208 -12.40 7.48 -2.85
C TYR A 208 -11.43 6.38 -3.27
N ALA A 209 -11.30 6.15 -4.58
CA ALA A 209 -10.36 5.19 -5.14
C ALA A 209 -9.58 5.83 -6.31
N ALA A 210 -8.26 5.80 -6.20
CA ALA A 210 -7.37 6.22 -7.28
C ALA A 210 -7.04 4.99 -8.14
N MET A 211 -7.69 4.89 -9.28
CA MET A 211 -7.49 3.78 -10.22
C MET A 211 -6.36 4.12 -11.17
N TRP A 212 -5.45 3.19 -11.37
CA TRP A 212 -4.22 3.39 -12.12
C TRP A 212 -3.98 2.27 -13.13
N SER A 213 -3.90 2.63 -14.40
CA SER A 213 -3.48 1.75 -15.49
C SER A 213 -1.95 1.77 -15.56
N HIS A 214 -1.31 0.60 -15.42
CA HIS A 214 0.14 0.51 -15.39
C HIS A 214 0.65 -0.84 -15.87
N ARG A 215 1.86 -0.80 -16.46
CA ARG A 215 2.62 -2.00 -16.81
C ARG A 215 4.12 -1.73 -16.83
N ARG A 216 4.90 -2.66 -16.30
CA ARG A 216 6.36 -2.67 -16.46
C ARG A 216 6.75 -3.49 -17.68
N TYR A 217 7.68 -2.94 -18.47
CA TYR A 217 8.39 -3.62 -19.53
C TYR A 217 9.88 -3.67 -19.17
N PRO A 218 10.70 -4.53 -19.84
CA PRO A 218 12.12 -4.66 -19.48
C PRO A 218 12.90 -3.34 -19.54
N ASP A 219 12.57 -2.47 -20.48
CA ASP A 219 13.28 -1.22 -20.80
C ASP A 219 12.51 0.04 -20.41
N PHE A 220 11.20 -0.02 -20.15
CA PHE A 220 10.42 1.15 -19.77
C PHE A 220 9.27 0.79 -18.83
N PHE A 221 8.68 1.83 -18.25
CA PHE A 221 7.49 1.73 -17.42
C PHE A 221 6.37 2.57 -18.02
N ASP A 222 5.24 1.95 -18.28
CA ASP A 222 4.06 2.63 -18.79
C ASP A 222 3.11 2.96 -17.64
N SER A 223 2.77 4.24 -17.52
CA SER A 223 1.86 4.78 -16.53
C SER A 223 0.71 5.51 -17.23
N GLY A 224 -0.50 4.94 -17.14
CA GLY A 224 -1.70 5.50 -17.76
C GLY A 224 -1.91 5.15 -19.23
N PHE A 225 -1.29 4.09 -19.74
CA PHE A 225 -1.29 3.74 -21.18
C PHE A 225 -2.67 3.46 -21.77
N THR A 226 -3.63 2.98 -21.00
CA THR A 226 -5.00 2.71 -21.47
C THR A 226 -5.93 3.93 -21.40
N GLY A 227 -5.53 4.99 -20.70
CA GLY A 227 -6.37 6.18 -20.47
C GLY A 227 -7.50 5.96 -19.45
N THR A 228 -7.53 4.82 -18.77
CA THR A 228 -8.58 4.45 -17.81
C THR A 228 -8.28 4.89 -16.38
N SER A 229 -7.07 5.38 -16.10
CA SER A 229 -6.70 5.95 -14.80
C SER A 229 -7.60 7.12 -14.41
N GLY A 230 -7.81 7.30 -13.11
CA GLY A 230 -8.58 8.42 -12.59
C GLY A 230 -9.01 8.25 -11.14
N LEU A 231 -9.65 9.28 -10.60
CA LEU A 231 -10.29 9.23 -9.30
C LEU A 231 -11.76 8.82 -9.42
N PHE A 232 -12.18 7.96 -8.51
CA PHE A 232 -13.56 7.50 -8.40
C PHE A 232 -14.06 7.74 -6.99
N LYS A 233 -15.34 8.10 -6.86
CA LYS A 233 -16.02 8.34 -5.60
C LYS A 233 -17.26 7.47 -5.49
N SER A 234 -17.45 6.86 -4.34
CA SER A 234 -18.69 6.25 -3.89
C SER A 234 -19.28 7.05 -2.74
N THR A 235 -20.62 7.07 -2.63
CA THR A 235 -21.35 7.69 -1.51
C THR A 235 -22.30 6.71 -0.83
N ASP A 236 -22.19 5.42 -1.16
CA ASP A 236 -23.12 4.36 -0.74
C ASP A 236 -22.39 3.09 -0.27
N GLY A 237 -21.18 3.27 0.29
CA GLY A 237 -20.36 2.17 0.81
C GLY A 237 -19.82 1.26 -0.28
N GLY A 238 -19.55 1.81 -1.46
CA GLY A 238 -18.95 1.10 -2.58
C GLY A 238 -19.94 0.35 -3.48
N LYS A 239 -21.26 0.57 -3.34
CA LYS A 239 -22.26 -0.06 -4.22
C LYS A 239 -22.23 0.55 -5.63
N THR A 240 -22.05 1.87 -5.71
CA THR A 240 -21.87 2.60 -6.97
C THR A 240 -20.65 3.50 -6.92
N TRP A 241 -20.02 3.72 -8.08
CA TRP A 241 -18.84 4.53 -8.23
C TRP A 241 -18.97 5.50 -9.41
N ASN A 242 -18.61 6.75 -9.17
CA ASN A 242 -18.61 7.80 -10.19
C ASN A 242 -17.20 8.35 -10.35
N LYS A 243 -16.72 8.47 -11.59
CA LYS A 243 -15.45 9.13 -11.89
C LYS A 243 -15.57 10.63 -11.60
N ILE A 244 -14.64 11.15 -10.81
CA ILE A 244 -14.55 12.58 -10.48
C ILE A 244 -13.37 13.18 -11.21
N HIS A 245 -13.57 14.31 -11.91
CA HIS A 245 -12.57 14.87 -12.81
C HIS A 245 -12.57 16.39 -12.91
N ASN A 246 -13.59 17.09 -12.37
CA ASN A 246 -13.69 18.55 -12.50
C ASN A 246 -12.46 19.26 -11.91
N GLY A 247 -11.70 19.95 -12.77
CA GLY A 247 -10.49 20.66 -12.38
C GLY A 247 -9.23 19.81 -12.32
N LEU A 248 -9.31 18.48 -12.53
CA LEU A 248 -8.17 17.62 -12.80
C LEU A 248 -7.74 17.69 -14.27
N PRO A 249 -6.51 17.31 -14.64
CA PRO A 249 -6.08 17.25 -16.03
C PRO A 249 -7.01 16.36 -16.86
N THR A 250 -7.30 16.80 -18.08
CA THR A 250 -8.15 16.10 -19.05
C THR A 250 -7.38 15.11 -19.93
N THR A 251 -6.07 15.18 -19.89
CA THR A 251 -5.17 14.27 -20.61
C THR A 251 -4.98 12.94 -19.88
N THR A 252 -4.14 12.08 -20.44
CA THR A 252 -3.82 10.78 -19.83
C THR A 252 -3.27 10.98 -18.41
N LEU A 253 -3.98 10.39 -17.46
CA LEU A 253 -3.59 10.35 -16.05
C LEU A 253 -2.78 9.08 -15.77
N GLY A 254 -1.69 9.23 -15.05
CA GLY A 254 -0.93 8.14 -14.46
C GLY A 254 -1.39 7.85 -13.02
N ARG A 255 -0.43 7.61 -12.13
CA ARG A 255 -0.68 7.34 -10.72
C ARG A 255 -1.20 8.59 -10.00
N ILE A 256 -2.19 8.39 -9.16
CA ILE A 256 -2.72 9.41 -8.26
C ILE A 256 -2.61 8.89 -6.84
N GLY A 257 -2.03 9.69 -5.94
CA GLY A 257 -2.15 9.52 -4.50
C GLY A 257 -3.23 10.46 -3.98
N ILE A 258 -4.08 10.00 -3.07
CA ILE A 258 -5.17 10.79 -2.50
C ILE A 258 -5.08 10.79 -0.97
N ALA A 259 -5.48 11.89 -0.33
CA ALA A 259 -5.60 11.99 1.11
C ALA A 259 -6.78 12.87 1.51
N ALA A 260 -7.61 12.38 2.42
CA ALA A 260 -8.66 13.14 3.06
C ALA A 260 -8.11 13.79 4.36
N ALA A 261 -8.52 15.02 4.64
CA ALA A 261 -8.16 15.65 5.90
C ALA A 261 -9.01 15.05 7.06
N PRO A 262 -8.39 14.42 8.08
CA PRO A 262 -9.16 13.76 9.15
C PRO A 262 -10.05 14.72 9.94
N SER A 263 -9.67 16.01 10.05
CA SER A 263 -10.47 17.06 10.70
C SER A 263 -11.67 17.50 9.88
N ASN A 264 -11.61 17.37 8.53
CA ASN A 264 -12.62 17.92 7.61
C ASN A 264 -12.72 17.13 6.30
N GLY A 265 -13.67 16.22 6.18
CA GLY A 265 -13.88 15.38 4.99
C GLY A 265 -14.16 16.13 3.68
N ASN A 266 -14.48 17.45 3.73
CA ASN A 266 -14.59 18.26 2.53
C ASN A 266 -13.23 18.60 1.90
N ILE A 267 -12.14 18.53 2.68
CA ILE A 267 -10.79 18.83 2.22
C ILE A 267 -10.09 17.56 1.79
N LEU A 268 -9.74 17.51 0.50
CA LEU A 268 -8.97 16.42 -0.08
C LEU A 268 -7.74 16.99 -0.80
N TYR A 269 -6.68 16.20 -0.80
CA TYR A 269 -5.47 16.44 -1.58
C TYR A 269 -5.23 15.29 -2.55
N ALA A 270 -4.72 15.61 -3.73
CA ALA A 270 -4.32 14.61 -4.71
C ALA A 270 -2.98 14.97 -5.34
N SER A 271 -2.02 14.05 -5.27
CA SER A 271 -0.79 14.10 -6.04
C SER A 271 -1.04 13.43 -7.38
N VAL A 272 -1.13 14.21 -8.45
CA VAL A 272 -1.58 13.74 -9.75
C VAL A 272 -0.43 13.65 -10.74
N GLU A 273 -0.23 12.46 -11.30
CA GLU A 273 0.58 12.25 -12.49
C GLU A 273 -0.26 12.48 -13.74
N SER A 274 0.19 13.34 -14.65
CA SER A 274 -0.38 13.48 -15.98
C SER A 274 0.69 13.82 -17.00
N LYS A 275 0.37 13.67 -18.29
CA LYS A 275 1.29 14.03 -19.36
C LYS A 275 1.58 15.53 -19.40
N ASP A 276 0.59 16.34 -19.07
CA ASP A 276 0.72 17.81 -19.21
C ASP A 276 1.20 18.46 -17.92
N ILE A 277 0.46 18.27 -16.82
CA ILE A 277 0.71 18.97 -15.57
C ILE A 277 0.71 17.98 -14.41
N LYS A 278 1.89 17.65 -13.91
CA LYS A 278 2.06 16.93 -12.65
C LYS A 278 2.01 17.93 -11.50
N GLY A 279 1.34 17.57 -10.43
CA GLY A 279 1.26 18.47 -9.29
C GLY A 279 0.36 18.04 -8.16
N MET A 280 0.28 18.92 -7.18
CA MET A 280 -0.62 18.82 -6.04
C MET A 280 -1.93 19.53 -6.35
N TYR A 281 -3.01 18.82 -6.22
CA TYR A 281 -4.38 19.32 -6.35
C TYR A 281 -5.07 19.30 -4.98
N ARG A 282 -5.96 20.27 -4.77
CA ARG A 282 -6.77 20.37 -3.56
C ARG A 282 -8.23 20.54 -3.92
N SER A 283 -9.10 19.80 -3.23
CA SER A 283 -10.54 20.01 -3.20
C SER A 283 -10.96 20.57 -1.85
N THR A 284 -12.05 21.37 -1.83
CA THR A 284 -12.70 21.90 -0.63
C THR A 284 -14.18 21.53 -0.54
N ASP A 285 -14.62 20.64 -1.41
CA ASP A 285 -16.02 20.23 -1.58
C ASP A 285 -16.16 18.71 -1.76
N ALA A 286 -15.37 17.96 -0.99
CA ALA A 286 -15.36 16.51 -0.97
C ALA A 286 -15.13 15.90 -2.37
N GLY A 287 -14.23 16.50 -3.15
CA GLY A 287 -13.80 16.00 -4.46
C GLY A 287 -14.72 16.40 -5.64
N ALA A 288 -15.72 17.24 -5.42
CA ALA A 288 -16.58 17.68 -6.52
C ALA A 288 -15.84 18.59 -7.50
N ASN A 289 -14.94 19.44 -6.99
CA ASN A 289 -14.06 20.29 -7.80
C ASN A 289 -12.64 20.27 -7.26
N TRP A 290 -11.66 20.29 -8.16
CA TRP A 290 -10.24 20.27 -7.86
C TRP A 290 -9.53 21.51 -8.38
N LYS A 291 -8.58 22.00 -7.61
CA LYS A 291 -7.73 23.13 -7.99
C LYS A 291 -6.26 22.71 -7.87
N LEU A 292 -5.48 22.95 -8.94
CA LEU A 292 -4.03 22.85 -8.89
C LEU A 292 -3.49 23.89 -7.91
N VAL A 293 -2.72 23.46 -6.92
CA VAL A 293 -2.17 24.34 -5.88
C VAL A 293 -0.65 24.44 -5.92
N ASN A 294 0.05 23.41 -6.45
CA ASN A 294 1.51 23.43 -6.56
C ASN A 294 2.01 22.49 -7.66
N THR A 295 3.08 22.91 -8.37
CA THR A 295 3.74 22.14 -9.45
C THR A 295 5.24 21.93 -9.20
N ASP A 296 5.73 22.16 -7.98
CA ASP A 296 7.14 21.98 -7.66
C ASP A 296 7.61 20.56 -8.00
N PHE A 297 8.87 20.45 -8.41
CA PHE A 297 9.46 19.19 -8.87
C PHE A 297 9.21 18.01 -7.94
N ASN A 298 9.36 18.20 -6.62
CA ASN A 298 9.16 17.12 -5.65
C ASN A 298 7.71 16.62 -5.55
N ASN A 299 6.71 17.39 -6.01
CA ASN A 299 5.32 16.92 -6.13
C ASN A 299 5.10 16.00 -7.32
N GLY A 300 5.95 16.08 -8.34
CA GLY A 300 5.79 15.32 -9.58
C GLY A 300 6.91 14.33 -9.89
N VAL A 301 7.92 14.19 -9.01
CA VAL A 301 9.06 13.28 -9.25
C VAL A 301 8.65 11.82 -9.02
N ARG A 302 8.95 10.95 -9.99
CA ARG A 302 8.67 9.51 -9.93
C ARG A 302 7.30 9.17 -9.33
N PRO A 303 6.18 9.67 -9.87
CA PRO A 303 4.86 9.54 -9.24
C PRO A 303 4.42 8.09 -9.07
N PHE A 304 4.90 7.16 -9.92
CA PHE A 304 4.70 5.73 -9.78
C PHE A 304 5.33 5.14 -8.49
N TYR A 305 6.30 5.83 -7.90
CA TYR A 305 7.05 5.40 -6.72
C TYR A 305 6.75 6.28 -5.49
N PHE A 306 6.46 7.57 -5.71
CA PHE A 306 6.18 8.53 -4.65
C PHE A 306 4.84 9.24 -4.88
N SER A 307 3.76 8.75 -4.31
CA SER A 307 2.45 9.41 -4.43
C SER A 307 1.76 9.67 -3.09
N ARG A 308 2.22 9.05 -2.00
CA ARG A 308 1.54 9.14 -0.69
C ARG A 308 1.58 10.56 -0.13
N ILE A 309 0.42 10.97 0.40
CA ILE A 309 0.21 12.21 1.12
C ILE A 309 -0.35 11.84 2.49
N THR A 310 0.09 12.52 3.54
CA THR A 310 -0.50 12.40 4.89
C THR A 310 -0.89 13.78 5.36
N VAL A 311 -2.16 13.99 5.69
CA VAL A 311 -2.67 15.26 6.20
C VAL A 311 -2.68 15.22 7.72
N ASP A 312 -2.29 16.34 8.34
CA ASP A 312 -2.32 16.50 9.78
C ASP A 312 -3.74 16.29 10.33
N PRO A 313 -3.92 15.41 11.34
CA PRO A 313 -5.23 15.07 11.87
C PRO A 313 -6.04 16.24 12.45
N LYS A 314 -5.37 17.32 12.86
CA LYS A 314 -6.00 18.51 13.47
C LYS A 314 -6.05 19.72 12.54
N HIS A 315 -5.10 19.81 11.59
CA HIS A 315 -4.90 20.98 10.74
C HIS A 315 -4.95 20.57 9.27
N ASP A 316 -6.09 20.77 8.62
CA ASP A 316 -6.34 20.38 7.23
C ASP A 316 -5.43 21.07 6.20
N SER A 317 -4.68 22.10 6.61
CA SER A 317 -3.71 22.82 5.78
C SER A 317 -2.26 22.31 5.92
N ILE A 318 -2.00 21.41 6.89
CA ILE A 318 -0.67 20.82 7.09
C ILE A 318 -0.65 19.44 6.47
N LEU A 319 0.31 19.18 5.59
CA LEU A 319 0.47 17.89 4.94
C LEU A 319 1.93 17.55 4.66
N VAL A 320 2.25 16.28 4.79
CA VAL A 320 3.51 15.67 4.38
C VAL A 320 3.29 14.93 3.06
N LYS A 321 4.15 15.16 2.09
CA LYS A 321 4.22 14.41 0.83
C LYS A 321 5.47 13.55 0.83
N CYS A 322 5.27 12.24 0.74
CA CYS A 322 6.34 11.28 0.53
C CYS A 322 6.97 11.45 -0.85
N ALA A 323 8.29 11.55 -0.90
CA ALA A 323 9.06 11.82 -2.11
C ALA A 323 10.51 11.33 -1.94
N PHE A 324 11.33 11.50 -2.99
CA PHE A 324 12.79 11.30 -2.90
C PHE A 324 13.38 12.15 -1.77
N THR A 325 13.06 13.46 -1.77
CA THR A 325 13.21 14.33 -0.60
C THR A 325 11.79 14.64 -0.12
N PRO A 326 11.37 14.15 1.06
CA PRO A 326 10.03 14.41 1.56
C PRO A 326 9.82 15.90 1.80
N ILE A 327 8.59 16.36 1.60
CA ILE A 327 8.24 17.77 1.70
C ILE A 327 7.02 17.96 2.59
N ILE A 328 6.98 19.08 3.31
CA ILE A 328 5.87 19.46 4.18
C ILE A 328 5.32 20.83 3.79
N SER A 329 4.01 20.96 3.78
CA SER A 329 3.28 22.22 3.60
C SER A 329 2.51 22.56 4.86
N THR A 330 2.36 23.85 5.15
CA THR A 330 1.54 24.39 6.24
C THR A 330 0.45 25.35 5.76
N ASP A 331 0.29 25.49 4.42
CA ASP A 331 -0.61 26.46 3.80
C ASP A 331 -1.58 25.83 2.77
N GLY A 332 -1.90 24.54 2.97
CA GLY A 332 -2.83 23.83 2.12
C GLY A 332 -2.24 23.39 0.79
N GLY A 333 -0.96 23.05 0.78
CA GLY A 333 -0.24 22.54 -0.40
C GLY A 333 0.20 23.60 -1.40
N LYS A 334 0.13 24.90 -1.06
CA LYS A 334 0.54 25.99 -1.95
C LYS A 334 2.05 26.14 -1.99
N LYS A 335 2.71 26.01 -0.84
CA LYS A 335 4.17 26.03 -0.70
C LYS A 335 4.61 24.81 0.09
N PHE A 336 5.75 24.27 -0.30
CA PHE A 336 6.38 23.17 0.39
C PHE A 336 7.81 23.54 0.79
N ARG A 337 8.22 23.08 1.96
CA ARG A 337 9.62 23.05 2.35
C ARG A 337 10.13 21.60 2.37
N PRO A 338 11.39 21.36 1.98
CA PRO A 338 11.97 20.03 2.11
C PRO A 338 12.15 19.68 3.60
N ILE A 339 11.93 18.42 3.90
CA ILE A 339 12.32 17.80 5.18
C ILE A 339 13.75 17.31 5.00
N GLN A 340 14.65 17.77 5.87
CA GLN A 340 16.07 17.45 5.82
C GLN A 340 16.46 16.50 6.96
N SER A 341 17.67 15.94 6.88
CA SER A 341 18.24 15.04 7.90
C SER A 341 17.44 13.74 8.10
N VAL A 342 16.76 13.29 7.05
CA VAL A 342 16.14 11.97 6.93
C VAL A 342 16.78 11.21 5.78
N HIS A 343 16.70 9.88 5.80
CA HIS A 343 17.09 9.10 4.63
C HIS A 343 16.18 9.44 3.44
N SER A 344 16.72 9.47 2.23
CA SER A 344 15.92 9.66 1.02
C SER A 344 14.94 8.51 0.77
N ASP A 345 14.07 8.68 -0.21
CA ASP A 345 13.07 7.68 -0.61
C ASP A 345 12.10 7.35 0.54
N VAL A 346 11.20 8.30 0.79
CA VAL A 346 10.15 8.18 1.82
C VAL A 346 8.86 7.66 1.20
N HIS A 347 8.28 6.62 1.81
CA HIS A 347 7.10 5.93 1.31
C HIS A 347 5.93 5.94 2.28
N ALA A 348 6.19 6.15 3.56
CA ALA A 348 5.17 6.18 4.60
C ALA A 348 5.37 7.40 5.50
N ALA A 349 4.25 7.98 5.95
CA ALA A 349 4.24 9.03 6.95
C ALA A 349 3.04 8.82 7.87
N TRP A 350 3.27 8.96 9.17
CA TRP A 350 2.24 8.99 10.18
C TRP A 350 2.40 10.24 11.05
N ILE A 351 1.28 10.89 11.37
CA ILE A 351 1.23 12.07 12.26
C ILE A 351 0.33 11.71 13.43
N ASP A 352 0.85 11.90 14.65
CA ASP A 352 0.12 11.57 15.88
C ASP A 352 -1.15 12.43 16.02
N PRO A 353 -2.35 11.83 16.06
CA PRO A 353 -3.59 12.58 16.20
C PRO A 353 -3.74 13.24 17.58
N ASN A 354 -2.95 12.84 18.58
CA ASN A 354 -2.96 13.45 19.90
C ASN A 354 -1.96 14.61 20.00
N ASN A 355 -0.82 14.49 19.32
CA ASN A 355 0.26 15.48 19.28
C ASN A 355 0.85 15.61 17.88
N THR A 356 0.34 16.50 17.05
CA THR A 356 0.72 16.62 15.64
C THR A 356 2.16 17.15 15.41
N ASN A 357 2.89 17.50 16.47
CA ASN A 357 4.34 17.70 16.39
C ASN A 357 5.11 16.38 16.22
N HIS A 358 4.50 15.25 16.60
CA HIS A 358 5.08 13.92 16.48
C HIS A 358 4.76 13.34 15.10
N ILE A 359 5.81 13.11 14.32
CA ILE A 359 5.74 12.56 12.96
C ILE A 359 6.70 11.38 12.85
N LEU A 360 6.23 10.28 12.26
CA LEU A 360 7.06 9.17 11.84
C LEU A 360 7.13 9.13 10.32
N LEU A 361 8.32 8.92 9.77
CA LEU A 361 8.57 8.70 8.34
C LEU A 361 9.18 7.33 8.11
N GLY A 362 8.63 6.61 7.14
CA GLY A 362 9.18 5.35 6.66
C GLY A 362 10.00 5.57 5.39
N THR A 363 11.29 5.26 5.47
CA THR A 363 12.29 5.55 4.43
C THR A 363 12.97 4.27 3.95
N ASP A 364 13.83 4.35 2.95
CA ASP A 364 14.69 3.23 2.55
C ASP A 364 15.75 2.88 3.63
N GLY A 365 16.00 3.77 4.58
CA GLY A 365 16.93 3.58 5.70
C GLY A 365 16.29 3.10 7.00
N GLY A 366 14.95 3.02 7.07
CA GLY A 366 14.22 2.64 8.28
C GLY A 366 13.15 3.66 8.68
N VAL A 367 12.93 3.84 9.98
CA VAL A 367 11.96 4.79 10.52
C VAL A 367 12.67 6.00 11.10
N ASP A 368 12.29 7.18 10.65
CA ASP A 368 12.73 8.46 11.19
C ASP A 368 11.61 9.11 12.00
N GLU A 369 11.94 9.73 13.14
CA GLU A 369 10.99 10.37 14.06
C GLU A 369 11.30 11.85 14.25
N SER A 370 10.27 12.65 14.19
CA SER A 370 10.26 14.08 14.57
C SER A 370 9.31 14.31 15.74
N LEU A 371 9.69 15.21 16.66
CA LEU A 371 8.86 15.67 17.76
C LEU A 371 8.58 17.18 17.70
N ASP A 372 8.95 17.82 16.59
CA ASP A 372 8.88 19.27 16.35
C ASP A 372 8.26 19.62 14.99
N GLN A 373 7.24 18.85 14.59
CA GLN A 373 6.49 19.04 13.34
C GLN A 373 7.39 19.00 12.09
N GLY A 374 8.37 18.10 12.09
CA GLY A 374 9.25 17.87 10.95
C GLY A 374 10.33 18.95 10.76
N CYS A 375 10.72 19.65 11.84
CA CYS A 375 11.89 20.53 11.81
C CYS A 375 13.17 19.74 11.99
N THR A 376 13.19 18.76 12.90
CA THR A 376 14.32 17.84 13.08
C THR A 376 13.85 16.39 13.12
N PHE A 377 14.73 15.48 12.70
CA PHE A 377 14.45 14.04 12.69
C PHE A 377 15.58 13.25 13.35
N LYS A 378 15.23 12.11 13.94
CA LYS A 378 16.16 11.09 14.47
C LYS A 378 15.73 9.72 13.96
N ILE A 379 16.71 8.94 13.53
CA ILE A 379 16.45 7.55 13.11
C ILE A 379 16.08 6.69 14.32
N ARG A 380 15.12 5.81 14.15
CA ARG A 380 14.73 4.76 15.09
C ARG A 380 15.15 3.40 14.51
N THR A 381 16.02 2.71 15.21
CA THR A 381 16.60 1.42 14.77
C THR A 381 16.15 0.27 15.65
#